data_93275f35739e9ad50d6dc976c4f6e80e
#
_entry.id   93275f35739e9ad50d6dc976c4f6e80e
#
_cell.length_a   1.000
_cell.length_b   1.000
_cell.length_c   1.000
_cell.angle_alpha   90.00
_cell.angle_beta   90.00
_cell.angle_gamma   90.00
#
_symmetry.space_group_name_H-M   'P 1'
#
loop_
_entity.id
_entity.type
_entity.pdbx_description
1 polymer ?
#
loop_
_entity_poly.entity_id
_entity_poly.type
_entity_poly.pdbx_seq_one_letter_code
_entity_poly.pdbx_strand_id
1 'polypeptide(L)'
;KALNLSLLYWLQTEAPRPDGGVGWKGLRLRKNLLGTKDGMAKYPYIRESRRIKAEFRILEEHVGEENRKLISGETTAAAFYDSVGIGYYHIDLHPSCGGDNYIDFNSLRFQIPLGALLPQRVNNLFPACKNIGTTHITNGCYRTHPVEWGIGEAVGLLITYASKKQISARIIRSDKNMLTDFQQWIQKEGVEIAWKKELV
;
A
#
# COMPACT_ATOMS: atom_id res chain seq x y z
N LYS A 1 14.80 11.68 -14.06
CA LYS A 1 15.48 12.99 -13.84
C LYS A 1 15.11 14.01 -14.92
N ALA A 2 15.12 13.66 -16.22
CA ALA A 2 14.81 14.60 -17.31
C ALA A 2 13.43 15.27 -17.12
N LEU A 3 12.39 14.50 -16.84
CA LEU A 3 11.03 15.03 -16.59
C LEU A 3 11.01 16.06 -15.44
N ASN A 4 11.69 15.78 -14.32
CA ASN A 4 11.73 16.70 -13.19
C ASN A 4 12.52 17.98 -13.51
N LEU A 5 13.57 17.86 -14.33
CA LEU A 5 14.32 19.02 -14.78
C LEU A 5 13.54 19.89 -15.76
N SER A 6 12.75 19.27 -16.67
CA SER A 6 11.88 20.03 -17.56
C SER A 6 10.76 20.76 -16.79
N LEU A 7 10.20 20.14 -15.75
CA LEU A 7 9.26 20.82 -14.87
C LEU A 7 9.92 22.01 -14.14
N LEU A 8 11.12 21.81 -13.60
CA LEU A 8 11.87 22.92 -12.96
C LEU A 8 12.15 24.06 -13.95
N TYR A 9 12.56 23.71 -15.17
CA TYR A 9 12.79 24.71 -16.24
C TYR A 9 11.51 25.49 -16.54
N TRP A 10 10.39 24.80 -16.76
CA TRP A 10 9.09 25.44 -16.98
C TRP A 10 8.70 26.35 -15.80
N LEU A 11 8.85 25.88 -14.58
CA LEU A 11 8.60 26.68 -13.38
C LEU A 11 9.47 27.95 -13.34
N GLN A 12 10.72 27.88 -13.79
CA GLN A 12 11.64 29.04 -13.81
C GLN A 12 11.37 30.03 -14.94
N THR A 13 10.77 29.58 -16.05
CA THR A 13 10.68 30.39 -17.28
C THR A 13 9.26 30.79 -17.68
N GLU A 14 8.27 29.92 -17.46
CA GLU A 14 6.96 30.04 -18.09
C GLU A 14 5.78 29.99 -17.12
N ALA A 15 5.96 29.41 -15.93
CA ALA A 15 4.86 29.22 -14.97
C ALA A 15 4.21 30.57 -14.62
N PRO A 16 2.86 30.67 -14.67
CA PRO A 16 2.16 31.91 -14.33
C PRO A 16 2.41 32.34 -12.88
N ARG A 17 2.55 33.62 -12.64
CA ARG A 17 2.71 34.21 -11.30
C ARG A 17 1.48 35.02 -10.90
N PRO A 18 1.15 35.11 -9.61
CA PRO A 18 0.00 35.91 -9.13
C PRO A 18 0.10 37.41 -9.46
N ASP A 19 1.32 37.92 -9.69
CA ASP A 19 1.55 39.32 -10.09
C ASP A 19 1.40 39.58 -11.61
N GLY A 20 0.90 38.59 -12.35
CA GLY A 20 0.75 38.66 -13.82
C GLY A 20 2.04 38.39 -14.61
N GLY A 21 3.17 38.20 -13.94
CA GLY A 21 4.42 37.81 -14.58
C GLY A 21 4.52 36.31 -14.85
N VAL A 22 5.63 35.88 -15.46
CA VAL A 22 5.93 34.49 -15.73
C VAL A 22 7.29 34.10 -15.18
N GLY A 23 7.40 32.84 -14.78
CA GLY A 23 8.64 32.24 -14.35
C GLY A 23 9.13 32.67 -12.96
N TRP A 24 9.53 31.68 -12.19
CA TRP A 24 10.06 31.83 -10.84
C TRP A 24 11.57 31.65 -10.85
N LYS A 25 12.31 32.65 -11.37
CA LYS A 25 13.77 32.61 -11.61
C LYS A 25 14.60 32.28 -10.36
N GLY A 26 14.04 32.47 -9.16
CA GLY A 26 14.69 32.16 -7.89
C GLY A 26 14.66 30.70 -7.47
N LEU A 27 13.84 29.86 -8.11
CA LEU A 27 13.77 28.43 -7.76
C LEU A 27 15.11 27.72 -7.96
N ARG A 28 15.47 26.89 -6.99
CA ARG A 28 16.72 26.11 -7.00
C ARG A 28 16.49 24.75 -6.37
N LEU A 29 17.17 23.74 -6.90
CA LEU A 29 17.25 22.43 -6.24
C LEU A 29 18.14 22.53 -4.99
N ARG A 30 17.65 21.97 -3.88
CA ARG A 30 18.29 22.07 -2.56
C ARG A 30 19.27 20.91 -2.34
N LYS A 31 20.46 20.97 -2.96
CA LYS A 31 21.53 19.96 -2.83
C LYS A 31 21.91 19.68 -1.37
N ASN A 32 21.95 20.72 -0.56
CA ASN A 32 22.29 20.64 0.86
C ASN A 32 21.27 19.90 1.71
N LEU A 33 19.98 19.93 1.34
CA LEU A 33 18.93 19.21 2.05
C LEU A 33 18.88 17.74 1.65
N LEU A 34 19.03 17.45 0.36
CA LEU A 34 18.93 16.08 -0.17
C LEU A 34 20.26 15.31 -0.11
N GLY A 35 21.36 15.99 0.17
CA GLY A 35 22.67 15.37 0.23
C GLY A 35 23.13 14.75 -1.10
N THR A 36 22.64 15.28 -2.24
CA THR A 36 22.96 14.81 -3.58
C THR A 36 23.65 15.88 -4.41
N LYS A 37 24.54 15.48 -5.32
CA LYS A 37 25.30 16.41 -6.16
C LYS A 37 24.41 17.27 -7.07
N ASP A 38 23.27 16.73 -7.50
CA ASP A 38 22.34 17.38 -8.42
C ASP A 38 21.10 17.99 -7.74
N GLY A 39 20.92 17.77 -6.42
CA GLY A 39 19.75 18.25 -5.70
C GLY A 39 18.47 17.45 -5.99
N MET A 40 18.59 16.28 -6.61
CA MET A 40 17.50 15.32 -6.82
C MET A 40 17.53 14.24 -5.75
N ALA A 41 16.39 13.64 -5.46
CA ALA A 41 16.33 12.46 -4.61
C ALA A 41 17.18 11.32 -5.18
N LYS A 42 17.77 10.50 -4.31
CA LYS A 42 18.59 9.34 -4.73
C LYS A 42 17.76 8.34 -5.53
N TYR A 43 16.52 8.14 -5.13
CA TYR A 43 15.61 7.16 -5.73
C TYR A 43 14.33 7.84 -6.19
N PRO A 44 13.71 7.37 -7.29
CA PRO A 44 12.40 7.85 -7.68
C PRO A 44 11.36 7.43 -6.65
N TYR A 45 10.37 8.28 -6.42
CA TYR A 45 9.19 7.90 -5.65
C TYR A 45 8.15 7.29 -6.59
N ILE A 46 7.87 6.00 -6.39
CA ILE A 46 6.89 5.26 -7.18
C ILE A 46 5.69 4.97 -6.27
N ARG A 47 4.54 5.58 -6.55
CA ARG A 47 3.31 5.40 -5.77
C ARG A 47 2.59 4.12 -6.13
N GLU A 48 2.46 3.89 -7.43
CA GLU A 48 1.71 2.79 -7.98
C GLU A 48 2.60 1.94 -8.85
N SER A 49 2.41 0.66 -8.75
CA SER A 49 3.15 -0.30 -9.54
C SER A 49 2.24 -1.44 -10.00
N ARG A 50 2.80 -2.37 -10.75
CA ARG A 50 2.12 -3.62 -11.07
C ARG A 50 1.85 -4.39 -9.79
N ARG A 51 0.64 -4.89 -9.65
CA ARG A 51 0.21 -5.74 -8.54
C ARG A 51 0.24 -7.20 -8.98
N ILE A 52 0.48 -8.08 -8.03
CA ILE A 52 0.43 -9.52 -8.30
C ILE A 52 -1.01 -9.98 -8.60
N LYS A 53 -1.15 -11.05 -9.34
CA LYS A 53 -2.38 -11.85 -9.35
C LYS A 53 -2.34 -12.73 -8.11
N ALA A 54 -2.94 -12.24 -7.03
CA ALA A 54 -2.97 -12.89 -5.73
C ALA A 54 -4.10 -13.92 -5.62
N GLU A 55 -4.01 -14.80 -4.62
CA GLU A 55 -5.10 -15.74 -4.30
C GLU A 55 -6.36 -15.02 -3.83
N PHE A 56 -6.20 -13.87 -3.17
CA PHE A 56 -7.28 -12.99 -2.78
C PHE A 56 -7.00 -11.57 -3.30
N ARG A 57 -8.04 -10.87 -3.75
CA ARG A 57 -7.97 -9.48 -4.17
C ARG A 57 -8.83 -8.62 -3.26
N ILE A 58 -8.23 -7.61 -2.69
CA ILE A 58 -8.93 -6.62 -1.87
C ILE A 58 -9.68 -5.67 -2.80
N LEU A 59 -11.00 -5.60 -2.63
CA LEU A 59 -11.91 -4.75 -3.38
C LEU A 59 -12.31 -3.53 -2.52
N GLU A 60 -12.82 -2.49 -3.15
CA GLU A 60 -13.28 -1.29 -2.47
C GLU A 60 -14.39 -1.59 -1.46
N GLU A 61 -15.34 -2.45 -1.82
CA GLU A 61 -16.43 -2.92 -0.95
C GLU A 61 -15.98 -3.55 0.38
N HIS A 62 -14.71 -3.92 0.49
CA HIS A 62 -14.15 -4.43 1.74
C HIS A 62 -13.73 -3.32 2.69
N VAL A 63 -13.36 -2.15 2.19
CA VAL A 63 -12.66 -1.12 2.96
C VAL A 63 -13.16 0.31 2.76
N GLY A 64 -13.80 0.62 1.64
CA GLY A 64 -14.37 1.95 1.37
C GLY A 64 -15.61 2.19 2.22
N GLU A 65 -15.65 3.30 2.95
CA GLU A 65 -16.69 3.57 3.94
C GLU A 65 -18.10 3.55 3.33
N GLU A 66 -18.32 4.32 2.27
CA GLU A 66 -19.63 4.42 1.64
C GLU A 66 -20.05 3.14 0.93
N ASN A 67 -19.15 2.56 0.16
CA ASN A 67 -19.45 1.37 -0.64
C ASN A 67 -19.65 0.13 0.26
N ARG A 68 -18.89 0.02 1.35
CA ARG A 68 -19.08 -1.02 2.36
C ARG A 68 -20.48 -0.95 2.97
N LYS A 69 -20.90 0.25 3.38
CA LYS A 69 -22.25 0.50 3.92
C LYS A 69 -23.35 0.20 2.89
N LEU A 70 -23.14 0.61 1.63
CA LEU A 70 -24.13 0.39 0.56
C LEU A 70 -24.34 -1.10 0.26
N ILE A 71 -23.27 -1.88 0.18
CA ILE A 71 -23.32 -3.28 -0.26
C ILE A 71 -23.66 -4.23 0.87
N SER A 72 -23.11 -4.03 2.07
CA SER A 72 -23.27 -4.96 3.21
C SER A 72 -24.10 -4.42 4.37
N GLY A 73 -24.39 -3.13 4.40
CA GLY A 73 -25.00 -2.44 5.56
C GLY A 73 -24.05 -2.21 6.73
N GLU A 74 -22.80 -2.66 6.62
CA GLU A 74 -21.82 -2.59 7.69
C GLU A 74 -21.11 -1.23 7.73
N THR A 75 -20.75 -0.80 8.93
CA THR A 75 -19.97 0.42 9.19
C THR A 75 -18.51 0.14 9.54
N THR A 76 -18.12 -1.12 9.53
CA THR A 76 -16.74 -1.59 9.77
C THR A 76 -16.20 -2.26 8.51
N ALA A 77 -14.88 -2.22 8.32
CA ALA A 77 -14.24 -2.91 7.20
C ALA A 77 -14.48 -4.44 7.28
N ALA A 78 -14.39 -5.10 6.15
CA ALA A 78 -14.51 -6.55 6.09
C ALA A 78 -13.46 -7.21 6.98
N ALA A 79 -13.90 -8.14 7.82
CA ALA A 79 -13.01 -8.99 8.59
C ALA A 79 -12.48 -10.13 7.72
N PHE A 80 -11.16 -10.32 7.73
CA PHE A 80 -10.52 -11.39 6.99
C PHE A 80 -10.05 -12.49 7.95
N TYR A 81 -10.53 -13.72 7.71
CA TYR A 81 -10.14 -14.88 8.53
C TYR A 81 -8.63 -15.14 8.52
N ASP A 82 -7.96 -14.75 7.44
CA ASP A 82 -6.53 -14.89 7.20
C ASP A 82 -5.75 -13.59 7.40
N SER A 83 -6.25 -12.69 8.27
CA SER A 83 -5.57 -11.44 8.57
C SER A 83 -4.17 -11.65 9.15
N VAL A 84 -3.20 -10.89 8.65
CA VAL A 84 -1.79 -10.89 9.09
C VAL A 84 -1.26 -9.49 9.40
N GLY A 85 -2.16 -8.51 9.47
CA GLY A 85 -1.82 -7.13 9.76
C GLY A 85 -3.02 -6.21 9.71
N ILE A 86 -2.83 -4.97 10.07
CA ILE A 86 -3.86 -3.92 10.04
C ILE A 86 -3.34 -2.69 9.30
N GLY A 87 -4.26 -1.85 8.88
CA GLY A 87 -3.92 -0.58 8.24
C GLY A 87 -5.08 0.41 8.28
N TYR A 88 -4.73 1.68 8.10
CA TYR A 88 -5.71 2.75 7.97
C TYR A 88 -5.12 3.91 7.18
N TYR A 89 -5.79 4.28 6.14
CA TYR A 89 -5.55 5.50 5.37
C TYR A 89 -6.71 5.70 4.41
N HIS A 90 -7.09 6.93 4.09
CA HIS A 90 -8.10 7.18 3.06
C HIS A 90 -7.62 6.69 1.68
N ILE A 91 -8.57 6.44 0.78
CA ILE A 91 -8.26 6.04 -0.59
C ILE A 91 -7.87 7.30 -1.37
N ASP A 92 -6.58 7.48 -1.59
CA ASP A 92 -5.98 8.64 -2.25
C ASP A 92 -5.28 8.20 -3.54
N LEU A 93 -5.79 8.67 -4.67
CA LEU A 93 -5.25 8.40 -6.00
C LEU A 93 -5.09 9.69 -6.78
N HIS A 94 -3.93 9.89 -7.36
CA HIS A 94 -3.65 11.03 -8.20
C HIS A 94 -4.08 10.78 -9.65
N PRO A 95 -4.36 11.85 -10.43
CA PRO A 95 -4.61 11.74 -11.85
C PRO A 95 -3.49 10.99 -12.57
N SER A 96 -3.84 10.16 -13.52
CA SER A 96 -2.89 9.47 -14.38
C SER A 96 -2.84 10.10 -15.77
N CYS A 97 -1.76 9.84 -16.52
CA CYS A 97 -1.70 10.23 -17.93
C CYS A 97 -2.69 9.44 -18.82
N GLY A 98 -3.33 8.41 -18.28
CA GLY A 98 -4.44 7.70 -18.92
C GLY A 98 -5.79 8.38 -18.85
N GLY A 99 -5.89 9.54 -18.18
CA GLY A 99 -7.11 10.33 -18.07
C GLY A 99 -7.92 10.06 -16.79
N ASP A 100 -7.39 9.26 -15.84
CA ASP A 100 -8.06 9.06 -14.55
C ASP A 100 -8.03 10.33 -13.72
N ASN A 101 -9.15 10.61 -13.05
CA ASN A 101 -9.28 11.77 -12.18
C ASN A 101 -8.62 11.54 -10.82
N TYR A 102 -8.48 12.64 -10.06
CA TYR A 102 -8.16 12.58 -8.64
C TYR A 102 -9.30 11.91 -7.87
N ILE A 103 -8.94 10.95 -7.02
CA ILE A 103 -9.86 10.21 -6.16
C ILE A 103 -9.37 10.35 -4.72
N ASP A 104 -10.22 10.84 -3.85
CA ASP A 104 -9.95 10.99 -2.42
C ASP A 104 -11.25 10.80 -1.64
N PHE A 105 -11.37 9.68 -0.93
CA PHE A 105 -12.52 9.39 -0.08
C PHE A 105 -12.13 8.46 1.08
N ASN A 106 -13.01 8.38 2.08
CA ASN A 106 -12.74 7.67 3.31
C ASN A 106 -12.65 6.15 3.11
N SER A 107 -11.70 5.56 3.79
CA SER A 107 -11.70 4.13 4.09
C SER A 107 -12.01 3.88 5.57
N LEU A 108 -12.46 2.69 5.86
CA LEU A 108 -12.57 2.15 7.20
C LEU A 108 -11.22 1.61 7.67
N ARG A 109 -11.05 1.38 8.96
CA ARG A 109 -9.87 0.69 9.51
C ARG A 109 -9.88 -0.76 9.06
N PHE A 110 -8.89 -1.18 8.30
CA PHE A 110 -8.88 -2.43 7.58
C PHE A 110 -7.81 -3.41 8.07
N GLN A 111 -7.93 -4.65 7.64
CA GLN A 111 -6.96 -5.72 7.85
C GLN A 111 -6.19 -6.00 6.56
N ILE A 112 -5.05 -6.70 6.70
CA ILE A 112 -4.23 -7.18 5.58
C ILE A 112 -4.43 -8.70 5.48
N PRO A 113 -5.18 -9.21 4.49
CA PRO A 113 -5.38 -10.65 4.34
C PRO A 113 -4.15 -11.34 3.75
N LEU A 114 -3.76 -12.49 4.31
CA LEU A 114 -2.64 -13.30 3.83
C LEU A 114 -2.78 -13.66 2.35
N GLY A 115 -4.01 -13.95 1.90
CA GLY A 115 -4.28 -14.27 0.51
C GLY A 115 -3.91 -13.19 -0.49
N ALA A 116 -3.87 -11.91 -0.07
CA ALA A 116 -3.41 -10.82 -0.91
C ALA A 116 -1.88 -10.78 -1.07
N LEU A 117 -1.14 -11.50 -0.23
CA LEU A 117 0.32 -11.62 -0.26
C LEU A 117 0.80 -12.88 -1.00
N LEU A 118 -0.12 -13.74 -1.42
CA LEU A 118 0.20 -15.02 -2.08
C LEU A 118 -0.07 -14.95 -3.59
N PRO A 119 0.96 -14.99 -4.45
CA PRO A 119 0.76 -15.03 -5.90
C PRO A 119 0.09 -16.34 -6.34
N GLN A 120 -0.83 -16.29 -7.31
CA GLN A 120 -1.53 -17.48 -7.81
C GLN A 120 -0.61 -18.51 -8.49
N ARG A 121 0.49 -18.08 -9.11
CA ARG A 121 1.32 -18.93 -9.99
C ARG A 121 2.71 -19.24 -9.44
N VAL A 122 3.22 -18.40 -8.57
CA VAL A 122 4.60 -18.50 -8.06
C VAL A 122 4.58 -18.85 -6.59
N ASN A 123 5.29 -19.88 -6.20
CA ASN A 123 5.22 -20.43 -4.84
C ASN A 123 6.24 -19.82 -3.85
N ASN A 124 7.33 -19.27 -4.36
CA ASN A 124 8.48 -18.79 -3.56
C ASN A 124 8.79 -17.30 -3.78
N LEU A 125 7.78 -16.53 -4.17
CA LEU A 125 7.88 -15.09 -4.32
C LEU A 125 6.72 -14.45 -3.57
N PHE A 126 7.02 -13.46 -2.73
CA PHE A 126 6.02 -12.75 -1.95
C PHE A 126 6.21 -11.24 -2.12
N PRO A 127 5.15 -10.48 -2.41
CA PRO A 127 5.22 -9.03 -2.38
C PRO A 127 5.33 -8.56 -0.93
N ALA A 128 6.27 -7.69 -0.66
CA ALA A 128 6.48 -7.14 0.67
C ALA A 128 6.19 -5.63 0.76
N CYS A 129 5.43 -5.10 -0.19
CA CYS A 129 5.21 -3.66 -0.33
C CYS A 129 3.91 -3.39 -1.14
N LYS A 130 3.91 -2.34 -1.97
CA LYS A 130 2.75 -1.81 -2.74
C LYS A 130 2.11 -2.77 -3.74
N ASN A 131 2.77 -3.84 -4.10
CA ASN A 131 2.40 -4.75 -5.19
C ASN A 131 1.60 -5.97 -4.77
N ILE A 132 0.92 -5.90 -3.64
CA ILE A 132 0.00 -6.95 -3.14
C ILE A 132 -1.28 -7.06 -3.99
N GLY A 133 -2.13 -8.01 -3.67
CA GLY A 133 -3.40 -8.27 -4.36
C GLY A 133 -4.48 -7.22 -4.08
N THR A 134 -4.29 -5.99 -4.54
CA THR A 134 -5.26 -4.90 -4.49
C THR A 134 -5.82 -4.58 -5.87
N THR A 135 -6.90 -3.80 -5.92
CA THR A 135 -7.32 -3.08 -7.13
C THR A 135 -6.54 -1.77 -7.27
N HIS A 136 -6.74 -1.03 -8.37
CA HIS A 136 -6.24 0.33 -8.48
C HIS A 136 -6.77 1.21 -7.33
N ILE A 137 -8.07 1.12 -7.05
CA ILE A 137 -8.73 1.89 -5.99
C ILE A 137 -8.17 1.56 -4.60
N THR A 138 -8.18 0.28 -4.20
CA THR A 138 -7.71 -0.11 -2.87
C THR A 138 -6.21 0.03 -2.69
N ASN A 139 -5.43 0.08 -3.76
CA ASN A 139 -4.02 0.43 -3.66
C ASN A 139 -3.84 1.83 -3.05
N GLY A 140 -4.78 2.74 -3.23
CA GLY A 140 -4.76 4.10 -2.67
C GLY A 140 -4.54 4.13 -1.16
N CYS A 141 -5.14 3.20 -0.41
CA CYS A 141 -4.98 3.12 1.06
C CYS A 141 -3.95 2.07 1.51
N TYR A 142 -3.70 1.01 0.71
CA TYR A 142 -2.73 -0.04 1.09
C TYR A 142 -1.27 0.30 0.76
N ARG A 143 -0.99 1.33 -0.02
CA ARG A 143 0.38 1.73 -0.43
C ARG A 143 1.05 2.74 0.49
N THR A 144 0.47 3.03 1.65
CA THR A 144 1.06 3.97 2.60
C THR A 144 2.18 3.32 3.42
N HIS A 145 3.19 4.10 3.82
CA HIS A 145 4.39 3.56 4.45
C HIS A 145 4.11 2.71 5.70
N PRO A 146 3.21 3.09 6.64
CA PRO A 146 2.90 2.23 7.78
C PRO A 146 2.30 0.88 7.37
N VAL A 147 1.43 0.86 6.36
CA VAL A 147 0.82 -0.37 5.84
C VAL A 147 1.86 -1.23 5.13
N GLU A 148 2.75 -0.62 4.33
CA GLU A 148 3.86 -1.31 3.68
C GLU A 148 4.82 -1.94 4.68
N TRP A 149 5.07 -1.27 5.79
CA TRP A 149 5.87 -1.81 6.88
C TRP A 149 5.22 -3.08 7.44
N GLY A 150 3.94 -3.02 7.80
CA GLY A 150 3.20 -4.19 8.29
C GLY A 150 3.15 -5.35 7.27
N ILE A 151 2.99 -5.04 5.96
CA ILE A 151 3.07 -6.05 4.88
C ILE A 151 4.46 -6.70 4.86
N GLY A 152 5.53 -5.91 4.92
CA GLY A 152 6.91 -6.42 4.91
C GLY A 152 7.21 -7.29 6.10
N GLU A 153 6.76 -6.90 7.28
CA GLU A 153 6.89 -7.66 8.53
C GLU A 153 6.13 -8.99 8.44
N ALA A 154 4.86 -8.96 8.02
CA ALA A 154 4.06 -10.17 7.83
C ALA A 154 4.69 -11.16 6.84
N VAL A 155 5.24 -10.67 5.73
CA VAL A 155 5.93 -11.49 4.73
C VAL A 155 7.24 -12.07 5.30
N GLY A 156 8.02 -11.30 6.03
CA GLY A 156 9.25 -11.79 6.67
C GLY A 156 8.96 -12.90 7.68
N LEU A 157 7.94 -12.71 8.50
CA LEU A 157 7.48 -13.73 9.45
C LEU A 157 6.90 -14.96 8.75
N LEU A 158 6.10 -14.78 7.68
CA LEU A 158 5.56 -15.87 6.88
C LEU A 158 6.68 -16.77 6.32
N ILE A 159 7.69 -16.17 5.71
CA ILE A 159 8.84 -16.91 5.15
C ILE A 159 9.59 -17.66 6.25
N THR A 160 9.80 -17.01 7.40
CA THR A 160 10.45 -17.61 8.55
C THR A 160 9.68 -18.83 9.08
N TYR A 161 8.37 -18.68 9.25
CA TYR A 161 7.49 -19.75 9.72
C TYR A 161 7.43 -20.92 8.73
N ALA A 162 7.22 -20.62 7.45
CA ALA A 162 7.18 -21.62 6.37
C ALA A 162 8.48 -22.42 6.28
N SER A 163 9.63 -21.73 6.39
CA SER A 163 10.96 -22.36 6.38
C SER A 163 11.19 -23.24 7.60
N LYS A 164 10.83 -22.79 8.79
CA LYS A 164 10.96 -23.59 10.03
C LYS A 164 10.10 -24.86 10.01
N LYS A 165 8.90 -24.77 9.45
CA LYS A 165 7.96 -25.89 9.34
C LYS A 165 8.19 -26.76 8.09
N GLN A 166 9.04 -26.31 7.16
CA GLN A 166 9.27 -26.93 5.85
C GLN A 166 7.99 -27.13 5.02
N ILE A 167 7.09 -26.15 5.06
CA ILE A 167 5.80 -26.13 4.35
C ILE A 167 5.69 -24.90 3.45
N SER A 168 4.80 -24.96 2.46
CA SER A 168 4.53 -23.79 1.62
C SER A 168 3.60 -22.81 2.31
N ALA A 169 3.73 -21.52 2.01
CA ALA A 169 2.85 -20.48 2.52
C ALA A 169 1.37 -20.70 2.15
N ARG A 170 1.09 -21.37 1.02
CA ARG A 170 -0.27 -21.73 0.62
C ARG A 170 -0.91 -22.74 1.59
N ILE A 171 -0.12 -23.71 2.06
CA ILE A 171 -0.58 -24.68 3.06
C ILE A 171 -0.91 -23.95 4.37
N ILE A 172 -0.07 -22.99 4.79
CA ILE A 172 -0.35 -22.19 5.99
C ILE A 172 -1.73 -21.50 5.87
N ARG A 173 -2.04 -20.93 4.72
CA ARG A 173 -3.34 -20.27 4.50
C ARG A 173 -4.51 -21.23 4.38
N SER A 174 -4.33 -22.36 3.70
CA SER A 174 -5.42 -23.30 3.39
C SER A 174 -5.76 -24.23 4.55
N ASP A 175 -4.83 -24.52 5.46
CA ASP A 175 -5.06 -25.31 6.66
C ASP A 175 -5.43 -24.41 7.84
N LYS A 176 -6.63 -24.59 8.36
CA LYS A 176 -7.16 -23.74 9.45
C LYS A 176 -6.31 -23.78 10.72
N ASN A 177 -5.76 -24.94 11.07
CA ASN A 177 -4.94 -25.08 12.27
C ASN A 177 -3.58 -24.41 12.09
N MET A 178 -2.94 -24.60 10.93
CA MET A 178 -1.69 -23.94 10.60
C MET A 178 -1.84 -22.41 10.51
N LEU A 179 -2.94 -21.93 9.94
CA LEU A 179 -3.22 -20.50 9.89
C LEU A 179 -3.37 -19.92 11.30
N THR A 180 -4.15 -20.60 12.16
CA THR A 180 -4.34 -20.17 13.56
C THR A 180 -3.01 -20.17 14.33
N ASP A 181 -2.18 -21.21 14.18
CA ASP A 181 -0.87 -21.30 14.82
C ASP A 181 0.06 -20.17 14.31
N PHE A 182 0.06 -19.91 13.01
CA PHE A 182 0.80 -18.80 12.42
C PHE A 182 0.32 -17.44 12.96
N GLN A 183 -0.97 -17.17 12.97
CA GLN A 183 -1.53 -15.93 13.49
C GLN A 183 -1.19 -15.71 14.97
N GLN A 184 -1.31 -16.75 15.80
CA GLN A 184 -0.91 -16.68 17.21
C GLN A 184 0.59 -16.43 17.36
N TRP A 185 1.40 -17.00 16.50
CA TRP A 185 2.84 -16.81 16.56
C TRP A 185 3.23 -15.36 16.18
N ILE A 186 2.70 -14.81 15.09
CA ILE A 186 3.02 -13.42 14.70
C ILE A 186 2.48 -12.41 15.72
N GLN A 187 1.37 -12.69 16.39
CA GLN A 187 0.87 -11.83 17.48
C GLN A 187 1.83 -11.84 18.70
N LYS A 188 2.48 -12.95 19.01
CA LYS A 188 3.54 -13.01 20.05
C LYS A 188 4.77 -12.21 19.64
N GLU A 189 5.07 -12.11 18.35
CA GLU A 189 6.13 -11.23 17.80
C GLU A 189 5.72 -9.75 17.75
N GLY A 190 4.49 -9.41 18.16
CA GLY A 190 4.00 -8.03 18.27
C GLY A 190 3.13 -7.55 17.09
N VAL A 191 2.82 -8.40 16.12
CA VAL A 191 1.96 -8.02 14.98
C VAL A 191 0.50 -7.95 15.41
N GLU A 192 -0.13 -6.82 15.18
CA GLU A 192 -1.58 -6.66 15.36
C GLU A 192 -2.31 -7.14 14.09
N ILE A 193 -3.17 -8.15 14.22
CA ILE A 193 -3.94 -8.72 13.11
C ILE A 193 -5.40 -8.25 13.07
N ALA A 194 -5.84 -7.51 14.08
CA ALA A 194 -7.17 -6.93 14.16
C ALA A 194 -7.11 -5.61 14.95
N TRP A 195 -7.95 -4.68 14.58
CA TRP A 195 -8.17 -3.46 15.34
C TRP A 195 -8.88 -3.75 16.66
N LYS A 196 -8.54 -3.01 17.70
CA LYS A 196 -9.26 -3.06 18.98
C LYS A 196 -10.70 -2.55 18.77
N LYS A 197 -11.68 -3.21 19.40
CA LYS A 197 -13.12 -2.87 19.26
C LYS A 197 -13.44 -1.40 19.56
N GLU A 198 -12.70 -0.79 20.48
CA GLU A 198 -12.84 0.62 20.87
C GLU A 198 -12.43 1.61 19.78
N LEU A 199 -11.75 1.13 18.76
CA LEU A 199 -11.22 1.94 17.64
C LEU A 199 -11.98 1.74 16.32
N VAL A 200 -13.00 0.88 16.27
CA VAL A 200 -13.71 0.48 15.03
C VAL A 200 -15.13 1.00 15.04
#